data_57953a5eb83d65a84e27e5fae55dd952
#
_entry.id   57953a5eb83d65a84e27e5fae55dd952
#
_cell.length_a   1.000
_cell.length_b   1.000
_cell.length_c   1.000
_cell.angle_alpha   90.00
_cell.angle_beta   90.00
_cell.angle_gamma   90.00
#
_symmetry.space_group_name_H-M   'P 1'
#
loop_
_entity.id
_entity.type
_entity.pdbx_description
1 polymer ?
#
loop_
_entity_poly.entity_id
_entity_poly.type
_entity_poly.pdbx_seq_one_letter_code
_entity_poly.pdbx_strand_id
1 'polypeptide(L)'
;MLDDELETRSKSLFGNRHMLHIARDIATRRGPFTVKDVATRTGVPYSSTHRLIRHLESVGLLEPTPAKPSEQHRWYERASHKFWGAAQQLCGVDDHKREVTKGVQDA
;
A
#
# COMPACT_ATOMS: atom_id res chain seq x y z
N MET A 1 3.46 -14.56 -5.01
CA MET A 1 2.48 -15.24 -4.20
C MET A 1 2.08 -14.41 -3.00
N LEU A 2 0.82 -14.42 -2.67
CA LEU A 2 0.35 -13.60 -1.56
C LEU A 2 0.60 -14.30 -0.23
N ASP A 3 0.82 -13.48 0.78
CA ASP A 3 1.13 -13.96 2.12
C ASP A 3 -0.17 -14.18 2.88
N ASP A 4 -0.46 -15.41 3.27
CA ASP A 4 -1.72 -15.73 3.96
C ASP A 4 -1.87 -15.02 5.28
N GLU A 5 -0.79 -14.88 6.03
CA GLU A 5 -0.88 -14.20 7.31
C GLU A 5 -1.20 -12.73 7.09
N LEU A 6 -0.61 -12.14 6.08
CA LEU A 6 -0.88 -10.75 5.79
C LEU A 6 -2.31 -10.58 5.28
N GLU A 7 -2.82 -11.54 4.53
CA GLU A 7 -4.20 -11.49 4.09
C GLU A 7 -5.15 -11.55 5.27
N THR A 8 -4.87 -12.38 6.25
CA THR A 8 -5.71 -12.49 7.42
C THR A 8 -5.70 -11.18 8.20
N ARG A 9 -4.52 -10.61 8.38
CA ARG A 9 -4.39 -9.36 9.09
C ARG A 9 -5.11 -8.23 8.35
N SER A 10 -4.99 -8.22 7.04
CA SER A 10 -5.63 -7.21 6.22
C SER A 10 -7.13 -7.31 6.33
N LYS A 11 -7.65 -8.52 6.32
CA LYS A 11 -9.08 -8.72 6.41
C LYS A 11 -9.61 -8.28 7.76
N SER A 12 -8.87 -8.56 8.83
CA SER A 12 -9.29 -8.14 10.17
C SER A 12 -9.34 -6.63 10.30
N LEU A 13 -8.37 -5.93 9.73
CA LEU A 13 -8.29 -4.50 9.91
C LEU A 13 -9.14 -3.72 8.94
N PHE A 14 -9.25 -4.18 7.71
CA PHE A 14 -9.90 -3.41 6.66
C PHE A 14 -11.11 -4.10 6.04
N GLY A 15 -11.41 -5.31 6.47
CA GLY A 15 -12.49 -6.04 5.85
C GLY A 15 -12.14 -6.52 4.45
N ASN A 16 -10.87 -6.43 4.08
CA ASN A 16 -10.43 -6.79 2.75
C ASN A 16 -9.06 -7.44 2.82
N ARG A 17 -8.92 -8.59 2.19
CA ARG A 17 -7.69 -9.39 2.32
C ARG A 17 -6.49 -8.80 1.56
N HIS A 18 -6.72 -7.92 0.63
CA HIS A 18 -5.65 -7.42 -0.23
C HIS A 18 -5.14 -6.03 0.12
N MET A 19 -5.83 -5.32 0.98
CA MET A 19 -5.47 -3.93 1.23
C MET A 19 -4.05 -3.76 1.76
N LEU A 20 -3.63 -4.61 2.71
CA LEU A 20 -2.28 -4.46 3.26
C LEU A 20 -1.20 -4.78 2.23
N HIS A 21 -1.44 -5.72 1.33
CA HIS A 21 -0.47 -6.02 0.29
C HIS A 21 -0.29 -4.79 -0.61
N ILE A 22 -1.39 -4.17 -0.97
CA ILE A 22 -1.35 -2.99 -1.83
C ILE A 22 -0.71 -1.82 -1.11
N ALA A 23 -1.11 -1.59 0.14
CA ALA A 23 -0.55 -0.48 0.89
C ALA A 23 0.94 -0.66 1.13
N ARG A 24 1.39 -1.89 1.39
CA ARG A 24 2.81 -2.12 1.60
C ARG A 24 3.60 -1.84 0.31
N ASP A 25 3.09 -2.31 -0.82
CA ASP A 25 3.78 -2.08 -2.08
C ASP A 25 3.94 -0.60 -2.35
N ILE A 26 2.87 0.15 -2.17
CA ILE A 26 2.90 1.58 -2.40
C ILE A 26 3.81 2.28 -1.39
N ALA A 27 3.73 1.88 -0.13
CA ALA A 27 4.49 2.53 0.93
C ALA A 27 6.00 2.33 0.81
N THR A 28 6.42 1.21 0.21
CA THR A 28 7.83 0.92 0.14
C THR A 28 8.49 1.42 -1.15
N ARG A 29 7.71 2.02 -2.03
CA ARG A 29 8.28 2.50 -3.29
C ARG A 29 8.12 4.00 -3.39
N ARG A 30 8.95 4.61 -4.20
CA ARG A 30 8.89 6.04 -4.40
C ARG A 30 8.47 6.35 -5.81
N GLY A 31 7.91 7.52 -6.00
CA GLY A 31 7.54 7.99 -7.32
C GLY A 31 6.16 7.55 -7.75
N PRO A 32 5.73 8.02 -8.89
CA PRO A 32 4.39 7.72 -9.38
C PRO A 32 4.24 6.27 -9.81
N PHE A 33 3.03 5.79 -9.83
CA PHE A 33 2.76 4.42 -10.22
C PHE A 33 1.37 4.34 -10.86
N THR A 34 1.10 3.23 -11.55
CA THR A 34 -0.21 2.98 -12.10
C THR A 34 -0.82 1.77 -11.40
N VAL A 35 -2.12 1.56 -11.60
CA VAL A 35 -2.79 0.40 -11.05
C VAL A 35 -2.11 -0.88 -11.55
N LYS A 36 -1.73 -0.89 -12.83
CA LYS A 36 -1.10 -2.07 -13.40
C LYS A 36 0.22 -2.39 -12.71
N ASP A 37 1.00 -1.37 -12.38
CA ASP A 37 2.27 -1.58 -11.68
C ASP A 37 2.04 -2.30 -10.36
N VAL A 38 1.08 -1.82 -9.59
CA VAL A 38 0.82 -2.37 -8.28
C VAL A 38 0.26 -3.79 -8.40
N ALA A 39 -0.66 -4.00 -9.32
CA ALA A 39 -1.25 -5.33 -9.52
C ALA A 39 -0.17 -6.33 -9.91
N THR A 40 0.73 -5.94 -10.79
CA THR A 40 1.79 -6.82 -11.24
C THR A 40 2.73 -7.17 -10.10
N ARG A 41 3.12 -6.18 -9.31
CA ARG A 41 4.08 -6.43 -8.22
C ARG A 41 3.48 -7.21 -7.06
N THR A 42 2.21 -7.00 -6.76
CA THR A 42 1.59 -7.65 -5.60
C THR A 42 0.99 -9.00 -5.93
N GLY A 43 0.64 -9.22 -7.18
CA GLY A 43 -0.10 -10.42 -7.54
C GLY A 43 -1.58 -10.33 -7.28
N VAL A 44 -2.07 -9.19 -6.82
CA VAL A 44 -3.50 -8.99 -6.58
C VAL A 44 -4.18 -8.77 -7.93
N PRO A 45 -5.34 -9.35 -8.17
CA PRO A 45 -6.03 -9.17 -9.46
C PRO A 45 -6.22 -7.69 -9.78
N TYR A 46 -6.14 -7.35 -11.05
CA TYR A 46 -6.21 -5.97 -11.49
C TYR A 46 -7.49 -5.27 -11.00
N SER A 47 -8.64 -5.93 -11.12
CA SER A 47 -9.88 -5.30 -10.73
C SER A 47 -9.92 -4.99 -9.25
N SER A 48 -9.39 -5.87 -8.42
CA SER A 48 -9.33 -5.63 -6.99
C SER A 48 -8.36 -4.50 -6.67
N THR A 49 -7.20 -4.49 -7.35
CA THR A 49 -6.21 -3.45 -7.16
C THR A 49 -6.79 -2.10 -7.54
N HIS A 50 -7.49 -2.05 -8.67
CA HIS A 50 -8.09 -0.81 -9.14
C HIS A 50 -9.08 -0.27 -8.11
N ARG A 51 -9.94 -1.14 -7.60
CA ARG A 51 -10.94 -0.72 -6.64
C ARG A 51 -10.31 -0.18 -5.36
N LEU A 52 -9.28 -0.87 -4.85
CA LEU A 52 -8.65 -0.46 -3.61
C LEU A 52 -7.85 0.83 -3.79
N ILE A 53 -7.21 1.00 -4.92
CA ILE A 53 -6.49 2.25 -5.19
C ILE A 53 -7.48 3.40 -5.26
N ARG A 54 -8.67 3.19 -5.85
CA ARG A 54 -9.67 4.23 -5.89
C ARG A 54 -10.16 4.57 -4.48
N HIS A 55 -10.24 3.58 -3.60
CA HIS A 55 -10.62 3.85 -2.22
C HIS A 55 -9.53 4.68 -1.51
N LEU A 56 -8.27 4.36 -1.74
CA LEU A 56 -7.18 5.12 -1.13
C LEU A 56 -7.19 6.56 -1.64
N GLU A 57 -7.48 6.73 -2.91
CA GLU A 57 -7.56 8.07 -3.48
C GLU A 57 -8.73 8.84 -2.86
N SER A 58 -9.85 8.18 -2.67
CA SER A 58 -11.05 8.86 -2.18
C SER A 58 -10.91 9.39 -0.77
N VAL A 59 -10.02 8.83 0.03
CA VAL A 59 -9.80 9.31 1.39
C VAL A 59 -8.54 10.17 1.49
N GLY A 60 -7.96 10.54 0.36
CA GLY A 60 -6.85 11.48 0.37
C GLY A 60 -5.48 10.88 0.61
N LEU A 61 -5.35 9.56 0.55
CA LEU A 61 -4.04 8.94 0.76
C LEU A 61 -3.23 8.85 -0.53
N LEU A 62 -3.90 8.94 -1.66
CA LEU A 62 -3.25 8.97 -2.96
C LEU A 62 -3.77 10.16 -3.74
N GLU A 63 -2.92 10.71 -4.59
CA GLU A 63 -3.28 11.82 -5.44
C GLU A 63 -2.97 11.48 -6.88
N PRO A 64 -3.83 11.85 -7.82
CA PRO A 64 -3.51 11.62 -9.22
C PRO A 64 -2.43 12.61 -9.64
N THR A 65 -1.50 12.15 -10.48
CA THR A 65 -0.50 13.05 -11.02
C THR A 65 -0.84 13.34 -12.46
N PRO A 66 -0.32 14.40 -13.02
CA PRO A 66 -0.57 14.70 -14.43
C PRO A 66 0.02 13.60 -15.29
N ALA A 67 -0.77 13.04 -16.16
CA ALA A 67 -0.29 12.01 -17.05
C ALA A 67 0.41 12.66 -18.23
N LYS A 68 1.30 11.94 -18.86
CA LYS A 68 1.90 12.44 -20.07
C LYS A 68 0.83 12.44 -21.14
N PRO A 69 0.91 13.33 -22.11
CA PRO A 69 -0.14 13.45 -23.10
C PRO A 69 -0.48 12.13 -23.80
N SER A 70 0.49 11.26 -23.99
CA SER A 70 0.24 10.02 -24.69
C SER A 70 -0.13 8.87 -23.77
N GLU A 71 -0.19 9.10 -22.47
CA GLU A 71 -0.46 8.01 -21.55
C GLU A 71 -1.92 7.66 -21.53
N GLN A 72 -2.19 6.38 -21.47
CA GLN A 72 -3.54 5.90 -21.35
C GLN A 72 -3.88 5.53 -19.94
N HIS A 73 -2.88 5.41 -19.07
CA HIS A 73 -3.09 4.99 -17.70
C HIS A 73 -3.07 6.20 -16.78
N ARG A 74 -3.85 6.09 -15.72
CA ARG A 74 -3.85 7.14 -14.72
C ARG A 74 -2.69 6.88 -13.77
N TRP A 75 -1.94 7.90 -13.46
CA TRP A 75 -0.80 7.82 -12.56
C TRP A 75 -1.14 8.41 -11.21
N TYR A 76 -0.65 7.78 -10.17
CA TYR A 76 -0.91 8.20 -8.80
C TYR A 76 0.39 8.33 -8.04
N GLU A 77 0.37 9.09 -6.95
CA GLU A 77 1.49 9.10 -6.03
C GLU A 77 0.96 9.25 -4.62
N ARG A 78 1.76 8.88 -3.64
CA ARG A 78 1.34 8.93 -2.25
C ARG A 78 1.21 10.36 -1.79
N ALA A 79 0.14 10.64 -1.05
CA ALA A 79 0.05 11.87 -0.30
C ALA A 79 0.88 11.71 0.95
N SER A 80 1.38 12.79 1.50
CA SER A 80 2.15 12.75 2.73
C SER A 80 1.21 12.42 3.87
N HIS A 81 1.38 11.28 4.50
CA HIS A 81 0.46 10.86 5.54
C HIS A 81 1.10 9.75 6.36
N LYS A 82 0.82 9.76 7.66
CA LYS A 82 1.38 8.74 8.55
C LYS A 82 0.87 7.34 8.26
N PHE A 83 -0.22 7.23 7.55
CA PHE A 83 -0.77 5.93 7.19
C PHE A 83 0.28 5.05 6.52
N TRP A 84 1.13 5.61 5.67
CA TRP A 84 2.07 4.81 4.91
C TRP A 84 3.12 4.16 5.82
N GLY A 85 3.57 4.89 6.83
CA GLY A 85 4.48 4.31 7.82
C GLY A 85 3.79 3.25 8.64
N ALA A 86 2.54 3.49 9.01
CA ALA A 86 1.79 2.52 9.79
C ALA A 86 1.57 1.24 8.96
N ALA A 87 1.31 1.39 7.66
CA ALA A 87 1.10 0.22 6.82
C ALA A 87 2.36 -0.63 6.76
N GLN A 88 3.53 0.01 6.69
CA GLN A 88 4.77 -0.74 6.68
C GLN A 88 4.96 -1.49 8.00
N GLN A 89 4.64 -0.86 9.11
CA GLN A 89 4.78 -1.52 10.41
C GLN A 89 3.81 -2.67 10.53
N LEU A 90 2.60 -2.51 10.04
CA LEU A 90 1.61 -3.58 10.12
C LEU A 90 2.03 -4.78 9.29
N CYS A 91 2.81 -4.56 8.26
CA CYS A 91 3.29 -5.64 7.42
C CYS A 91 4.64 -6.18 7.86
N GLY A 92 5.22 -5.61 8.91
CA GLY A 92 6.48 -6.09 9.42
C GLY A 92 7.70 -5.63 8.64
N VAL A 93 7.55 -4.65 7.78
CA VAL A 93 8.67 -4.18 6.96
C VAL A 93 9.77 -3.59 7.81
N ASP A 94 9.41 -2.94 8.92
CA ASP A 94 10.40 -2.33 9.79
C ASP A 94 10.66 -3.12 11.04
N ASP A 95 10.43 -4.41 11.00
CA ASP A 95 10.59 -5.22 12.17
C ASP A 95 11.90 -5.06 12.90
N HIS A 96 13.01 -5.07 12.19
CA HIS A 96 14.28 -4.96 12.85
C HIS A 96 14.43 -3.62 13.56
N LYS A 97 13.87 -2.58 13.00
CA LYS A 97 13.96 -1.31 13.62
C LYS A 97 13.08 -1.30 14.83
N ARG A 98 11.94 -1.89 14.70
CA ARG A 98 11.04 -1.90 15.78
C ARG A 98 11.60 -2.64 16.94
N GLU A 99 12.28 -3.73 16.71
CA GLU A 99 12.86 -4.44 17.77
C GLU A 99 13.90 -3.66 18.50
N VAL A 100 14.65 -2.92 17.77
CA VAL A 100 15.65 -2.12 18.37
C VAL A 100 15.04 -1.13 19.30
N THR A 101 13.97 -0.54 18.87
CA THR A 101 13.42 0.46 19.68
C THR A 101 12.52 -0.10 20.68
N LYS A 102 11.97 -1.29 20.39
CA LYS A 102 11.07 -1.69 21.22
C LYS A 102 11.52 -1.99 22.52
N GLY A 103 12.62 -2.38 22.58
CA GLY A 103 13.09 -2.59 23.83
C GLY A 103 12.83 -1.43 24.66
N VAL A 104 12.64 -0.40 24.06
CA VAL A 104 12.50 0.73 24.75
C VAL A 104 11.15 1.08 24.96
N GLN A 105 10.53 1.14 23.95
CA GLN A 105 9.41 1.66 24.09
C GLN A 105 8.43 0.96 24.52
N ASP A 106 8.40 0.02 24.39
CA ASP A 106 7.45 -0.60 24.71
C ASP A 106 6.99 -0.39 25.78
N ALA A 107 7.30 0.13 25.89
CA ALA A 107 6.87 0.38 26.76
C ALA A 107 5.85 0.65 26.99
#